data_d51790d82b86ba5decdd4e4e82bb14c3
#
_entry.id   d51790d82b86ba5decdd4e4e82bb14c3
#
_cell.length_a   1.000
_cell.length_b   1.000
_cell.length_c   1.000
_cell.angle_alpha   90.00
_cell.angle_beta   90.00
_cell.angle_gamma   90.00
#
_symmetry.space_group_name_H-M   'P 1'
#
loop_
_entity.id
_entity.type
_entity.pdbx_description
1 polymer ?
#
loop_
_entity_poly.entity_id
_entity_poly.type
_entity_poly.pdbx_seq_one_letter_code
_entity_poly.pdbx_strand_id
1 'polypeptide(L)'
;MRAMGILCGSAALSLILVQAYAMDVMPAQPKPRPAAAPRGEGAPAAEACAAGGELQKGPATLPPHWSKNQCPREIPEGATYYVIGKGDTLWDISKRFLSNPYLWPQIWNANRCITDAHWIYPCDALIIPNIAVVTDRAGEAAGAGEEGLPTEGEPMAGVTDTLIPAIEETALQCAPYILPDREDESLFLAGTEEGATKNAFGDRDILYLNKGSNSGVHAGDVYSLHHVAYTVKHPDSNKTIGHKIETTGWARVILVQENSATVTIEQACNDIHVGDYLKPFERLPVPLIQRHAPPDRMTPSSGKLVGTVVDIEGDAMIAGDRQLVALNVGTANGIAPGNLLTVYKVMYPSVPTPRNVIGELVVVSVRERTAWARVLSSRDAIMNGDRAELR
;
A
#
# COMPACT_ATOMS: atom_id res chain seq x y z
N MET A 1 5.70 62.34 -51.30
CA MET A 1 5.29 62.08 -52.69
C MET A 1 5.11 60.57 -52.88
N ARG A 2 3.98 60.17 -53.45
CA ARG A 2 3.49 58.88 -53.94
C ARG A 2 3.22 57.84 -52.84
N ALA A 3 2.02 57.58 -52.46
CA ALA A 3 0.79 57.13 -53.16
C ALA A 3 0.77 55.58 -53.38
N MET A 4 -0.05 54.94 -52.59
CA MET A 4 -1.25 54.19 -53.02
C MET A 4 -1.02 52.74 -53.54
N GLY A 5 -1.73 51.83 -52.90
CA GLY A 5 -1.99 50.46 -53.36
C GLY A 5 -2.82 49.67 -52.39
N ILE A 6 -4.13 49.92 -52.43
CA ILE A 6 -5.15 49.07 -51.75
C ILE A 6 -5.39 47.87 -52.66
N LEU A 7 -5.31 46.67 -52.10
CA LEU A 7 -5.89 45.45 -52.70
C LEU A 7 -6.71 44.71 -51.65
N CYS A 8 -8.00 44.77 -51.81
CA CYS A 8 -9.00 43.92 -51.21
C CYS A 8 -8.79 42.48 -51.65
N GLY A 9 -8.63 41.58 -50.70
CA GLY A 9 -8.67 40.14 -50.89
C GLY A 9 -9.71 39.51 -49.99
N SER A 10 -10.74 38.97 -50.60
CA SER A 10 -11.94 38.38 -50.01
C SER A 10 -11.60 37.25 -49.04
N ALA A 11 -12.08 37.37 -47.82
CA ALA A 11 -12.09 36.28 -46.86
C ALA A 11 -13.18 35.26 -47.19
N ALA A 12 -12.82 34.10 -47.67
CA ALA A 12 -13.72 32.95 -47.75
C ALA A 12 -13.84 32.32 -46.37
N LEU A 13 -15.00 32.46 -45.78
CA LEU A 13 -15.39 31.80 -44.50
C LEU A 13 -15.64 30.32 -44.78
N SER A 14 -14.68 29.45 -44.51
CA SER A 14 -14.90 28.02 -44.50
C SER A 14 -15.54 27.61 -43.16
N LEU A 15 -16.86 27.39 -43.18
CA LEU A 15 -17.58 26.73 -42.10
C LEU A 15 -17.09 25.27 -42.03
N ILE A 16 -16.25 24.94 -41.07
CA ILE A 16 -15.97 23.56 -40.69
C ILE A 16 -17.12 23.09 -39.78
N LEU A 17 -18.04 22.30 -40.33
CA LEU A 17 -19.01 21.52 -39.57
C LEU A 17 -18.22 20.49 -38.70
N VAL A 18 -18.14 20.76 -37.42
CA VAL A 18 -17.72 19.75 -36.45
C VAL A 18 -18.92 18.83 -36.22
N GLN A 19 -18.94 17.71 -36.91
CA GLN A 19 -19.80 16.58 -36.55
C GLN A 19 -19.32 15.99 -35.24
N ALA A 20 -20.06 16.24 -34.17
CA ALA A 20 -19.93 15.53 -32.90
C ALA A 20 -20.36 14.08 -33.13
N TYR A 21 -19.38 13.16 -33.18
CA TYR A 21 -19.62 11.75 -33.01
C TYR A 21 -19.99 11.52 -31.54
N ALA A 22 -21.28 11.37 -31.28
CA ALA A 22 -21.74 10.77 -30.05
C ALA A 22 -21.31 9.31 -30.08
N MET A 23 -20.27 8.97 -29.31
CA MET A 23 -19.96 7.58 -28.97
C MET A 23 -21.04 7.14 -27.99
N ASP A 24 -22.03 6.40 -28.51
CA ASP A 24 -22.92 5.58 -27.69
C ASP A 24 -22.04 4.57 -26.92
N VAL A 25 -21.82 4.84 -25.64
CA VAL A 25 -21.27 3.86 -24.72
C VAL A 25 -22.34 2.80 -24.50
N MET A 26 -22.32 1.75 -25.31
CA MET A 26 -23.11 0.57 -25.06
C MET A 26 -22.71 -0.02 -23.69
N PRO A 27 -23.66 -0.29 -22.80
CA PRO A 27 -23.37 -1.00 -21.57
C PRO A 27 -22.78 -2.38 -21.92
N ALA A 28 -21.63 -2.70 -21.29
CA ALA A 28 -20.95 -3.97 -21.47
C ALA A 28 -21.93 -5.11 -21.16
N GLN A 29 -22.22 -5.93 -22.17
CA GLN A 29 -23.02 -7.13 -21.99
C GLN A 29 -22.27 -8.09 -21.05
N PRO A 30 -22.96 -8.73 -20.09
CA PRO A 30 -22.33 -9.73 -19.23
C PRO A 30 -21.85 -10.89 -20.13
N LYS A 31 -20.56 -11.26 -19.97
CA LYS A 31 -19.97 -12.40 -20.67
C LYS A 31 -20.86 -13.64 -20.48
N PRO A 32 -21.13 -14.41 -21.55
CA PRO A 32 -21.90 -15.62 -21.43
C PRO A 32 -21.21 -16.61 -20.49
N ARG A 33 -21.99 -17.17 -19.58
CA ARG A 33 -21.56 -18.22 -18.65
C ARG A 33 -20.97 -19.39 -19.48
N PRO A 34 -19.78 -19.92 -19.16
CA PRO A 34 -19.24 -21.07 -19.85
C PRO A 34 -20.22 -22.24 -19.74
N ALA A 35 -20.44 -22.93 -20.86
CA ALA A 35 -21.29 -24.10 -20.92
C ALA A 35 -20.81 -25.17 -19.92
N ALA A 36 -21.74 -25.80 -19.25
CA ALA A 36 -21.48 -26.88 -18.32
C ALA A 36 -20.66 -27.98 -19.00
N ALA A 37 -19.58 -28.41 -18.34
CA ALA A 37 -18.75 -29.52 -18.78
C ALA A 37 -19.57 -30.80 -18.89
N PRO A 38 -19.24 -31.71 -19.85
CA PRO A 38 -19.99 -32.94 -20.07
C PRO A 38 -19.97 -33.82 -18.82
N ARG A 39 -21.12 -34.35 -18.46
CA ARG A 39 -21.31 -35.33 -17.38
C ARG A 39 -20.58 -36.62 -17.75
N GLY A 40 -19.44 -36.87 -17.08
CA GLY A 40 -18.84 -38.19 -17.01
C GLY A 40 -19.70 -39.06 -16.07
N GLU A 41 -20.22 -40.17 -16.58
CA GLU A 41 -20.88 -41.21 -15.78
C GLU A 41 -19.87 -41.74 -14.74
N GLY A 42 -20.24 -41.69 -13.45
CA GLY A 42 -19.49 -42.38 -12.38
C GLY A 42 -19.07 -41.54 -11.18
N ALA A 43 -19.75 -40.44 -10.83
CA ALA A 43 -19.51 -39.75 -9.55
C ALA A 43 -20.54 -40.22 -8.51
N PRO A 44 -20.11 -40.76 -7.35
CA PRO A 44 -21.04 -40.97 -6.24
C PRO A 44 -21.50 -39.63 -5.69
N ALA A 45 -22.81 -39.46 -5.65
CA ALA A 45 -23.65 -38.55 -4.88
C ALA A 45 -23.01 -37.21 -4.42
N ALA A 46 -23.26 -36.18 -5.21
CA ALA A 46 -23.15 -34.78 -4.80
C ALA A 46 -24.22 -34.35 -3.74
N GLU A 47 -24.84 -35.28 -3.07
CA GLU A 47 -25.94 -35.05 -2.11
C GLU A 47 -25.47 -35.00 -0.63
N ALA A 48 -24.20 -35.22 -0.34
CA ALA A 48 -23.74 -35.36 1.05
C ALA A 48 -23.17 -34.06 1.68
N CYS A 49 -23.00 -33.00 0.92
CA CYS A 49 -22.58 -31.73 1.49
C CYS A 49 -23.80 -30.82 1.64
N ALA A 50 -24.44 -30.87 2.81
CA ALA A 50 -25.55 -30.00 3.13
C ALA A 50 -25.16 -28.54 2.89
N ALA A 51 -26.01 -27.80 2.21
CA ALA A 51 -25.82 -26.40 1.90
C ALA A 51 -25.47 -25.59 3.16
N GLY A 52 -24.35 -24.88 3.14
CA GLY A 52 -24.03 -23.78 4.02
C GLY A 52 -24.27 -24.01 5.52
N GLY A 53 -23.45 -24.83 6.16
CA GLY A 53 -23.52 -25.11 7.58
C GLY A 53 -23.00 -23.97 8.48
N GLU A 54 -23.04 -24.16 9.79
CA GLU A 54 -22.40 -23.31 10.78
C GLU A 54 -20.89 -23.60 10.84
N LEU A 55 -20.15 -22.69 11.51
CA LEU A 55 -18.75 -22.92 11.80
C LEU A 55 -18.57 -24.15 12.70
N GLN A 56 -17.65 -24.99 12.34
CA GLN A 56 -17.32 -26.22 13.08
C GLN A 56 -15.91 -26.13 13.66
N LYS A 57 -15.65 -26.91 14.71
CA LYS A 57 -14.32 -27.02 15.32
C LYS A 57 -13.76 -28.40 15.07
N GLY A 58 -12.47 -28.46 14.63
CA GLY A 58 -11.74 -29.73 14.48
C GLY A 58 -11.42 -30.42 15.81
N PRO A 59 -10.95 -31.68 15.79
CA PRO A 59 -10.52 -32.40 14.58
C PRO A 59 -11.70 -33.02 13.79
N ALA A 60 -11.55 -33.08 12.47
CA ALA A 60 -12.53 -33.70 11.59
C ALA A 60 -11.86 -34.26 10.32
N THR A 61 -12.48 -35.28 9.73
CA THR A 61 -12.07 -35.82 8.43
C THR A 61 -13.25 -35.72 7.45
N LEU A 62 -13.05 -35.01 6.36
CA LEU A 62 -14.08 -34.80 5.35
C LEU A 62 -14.23 -36.02 4.43
N PRO A 63 -15.46 -36.32 3.97
CA PRO A 63 -15.70 -37.38 3.01
C PRO A 63 -15.00 -37.10 1.67
N PRO A 64 -14.65 -38.12 0.90
CA PRO A 64 -14.09 -37.96 -0.44
C PRO A 64 -15.08 -37.21 -1.34
N HIS A 65 -14.62 -36.16 -1.98
CA HIS A 65 -15.38 -35.35 -2.94
C HIS A 65 -14.48 -34.89 -4.08
N TRP A 66 -15.09 -34.44 -5.17
CA TRP A 66 -14.34 -33.87 -6.26
C TRP A 66 -14.06 -32.38 -6.02
N SER A 67 -12.80 -32.03 -6.10
CA SER A 67 -12.36 -30.64 -6.08
C SER A 67 -11.12 -30.48 -6.97
N LYS A 68 -10.98 -29.34 -7.63
CA LYS A 68 -9.76 -28.98 -8.34
C LYS A 68 -8.66 -28.55 -7.38
N ASN A 69 -9.07 -28.08 -6.20
CA ASN A 69 -8.15 -27.70 -5.14
C ASN A 69 -7.68 -28.96 -4.39
N GLN A 70 -6.39 -29.03 -4.10
CA GLN A 70 -5.81 -30.16 -3.35
C GLN A 70 -5.76 -29.82 -1.85
N CYS A 71 -6.92 -29.47 -1.28
CA CYS A 71 -6.98 -29.13 0.14
C CYS A 71 -6.92 -30.37 1.02
N PRO A 72 -6.26 -30.30 2.19
CA PRO A 72 -6.25 -31.38 3.17
C PRO A 72 -7.67 -31.72 3.62
N ARG A 73 -7.99 -33.01 3.70
CA ARG A 73 -9.29 -33.47 4.21
C ARG A 73 -9.29 -33.61 5.73
N GLU A 74 -8.11 -33.64 6.34
CA GLU A 74 -7.94 -33.73 7.78
C GLU A 74 -7.84 -32.30 8.34
N ILE A 75 -8.76 -31.97 9.22
CA ILE A 75 -8.81 -30.69 9.92
C ILE A 75 -8.12 -30.85 11.27
N PRO A 76 -7.08 -30.06 11.58
CA PRO A 76 -6.35 -30.16 12.84
C PRO A 76 -7.23 -29.80 14.04
N GLU A 77 -6.84 -30.30 15.20
CA GLU A 77 -7.46 -29.95 16.47
C GLU A 77 -7.32 -28.44 16.75
N GLY A 78 -8.43 -27.83 17.20
CA GLY A 78 -8.46 -26.38 17.52
C GLY A 78 -8.71 -25.47 16.31
N ALA A 79 -8.68 -25.97 15.08
CA ALA A 79 -9.04 -25.20 13.91
C ALA A 79 -10.55 -24.98 13.81
N THR A 80 -10.96 -23.75 13.50
CA THR A 80 -12.35 -23.43 13.15
C THR A 80 -12.48 -23.49 11.62
N TYR A 81 -13.43 -24.26 11.12
CA TYR A 81 -13.60 -24.45 9.68
C TYR A 81 -15.06 -24.37 9.25
N TYR A 82 -15.25 -24.11 7.98
CA TYR A 82 -16.54 -24.08 7.29
C TYR A 82 -16.49 -24.99 6.07
N VAL A 83 -17.52 -25.81 5.86
CA VAL A 83 -17.64 -26.64 4.66
C VAL A 83 -18.37 -25.84 3.59
N ILE A 84 -17.71 -25.61 2.47
CA ILE A 84 -18.21 -24.77 1.37
C ILE A 84 -19.48 -25.38 0.79
N GLY A 85 -20.55 -24.59 0.73
CA GLY A 85 -21.81 -24.92 0.11
C GLY A 85 -21.84 -24.55 -1.37
N LYS A 86 -22.88 -25.04 -2.07
CA LYS A 86 -23.08 -24.71 -3.48
C LYS A 86 -23.48 -23.25 -3.64
N GLY A 87 -22.66 -22.48 -4.37
CA GLY A 87 -22.90 -21.06 -4.67
C GLY A 87 -22.22 -20.10 -3.72
N ASP A 88 -21.51 -20.60 -2.71
CA ASP A 88 -20.71 -19.75 -1.83
C ASP A 88 -19.58 -19.04 -2.55
N THR A 89 -19.27 -17.84 -2.09
CA THR A 89 -18.08 -17.09 -2.47
C THR A 89 -17.27 -16.75 -1.23
N LEU A 90 -15.96 -16.55 -1.38
CA LEU A 90 -15.13 -16.09 -0.26
C LEU A 90 -15.61 -14.75 0.31
N TRP A 91 -16.24 -13.92 -0.53
CA TRP A 91 -16.85 -12.66 -0.15
C TRP A 91 -18.04 -12.85 0.80
N ASP A 92 -18.97 -13.75 0.45
CA ASP A 92 -20.15 -14.02 1.28
C ASP A 92 -19.77 -14.74 2.57
N ILE A 93 -18.81 -15.68 2.50
CA ILE A 93 -18.28 -16.39 3.66
C ILE A 93 -17.61 -15.41 4.63
N SER A 94 -16.81 -14.48 4.11
CA SER A 94 -16.16 -13.44 4.90
C SER A 94 -17.18 -12.50 5.54
N LYS A 95 -18.19 -12.08 4.79
CA LYS A 95 -19.29 -11.27 5.32
C LYS A 95 -20.03 -11.99 6.46
N ARG A 96 -20.28 -13.28 6.28
CA ARG A 96 -21.06 -14.10 7.24
C ARG A 96 -20.29 -14.36 8.54
N PHE A 97 -19.02 -14.74 8.46
CA PHE A 97 -18.25 -15.22 9.63
C PHE A 97 -17.29 -14.20 10.21
N LEU A 98 -16.86 -13.24 9.41
CA LEU A 98 -15.96 -12.16 9.84
C LEU A 98 -16.67 -10.80 9.92
N SER A 99 -17.99 -10.76 9.66
CA SER A 99 -18.81 -9.53 9.62
C SER A 99 -18.29 -8.43 8.68
N ASN A 100 -17.32 -8.75 7.85
CA ASN A 100 -16.69 -7.82 6.90
C ASN A 100 -16.29 -8.57 5.62
N PRO A 101 -16.97 -8.30 4.47
CA PRO A 101 -16.69 -8.99 3.22
C PRO A 101 -15.28 -8.71 2.68
N TYR A 102 -14.67 -7.57 3.01
CA TYR A 102 -13.31 -7.20 2.56
C TYR A 102 -12.21 -8.03 3.23
N LEU A 103 -12.53 -8.84 4.23
CA LEU A 103 -11.58 -9.74 4.89
C LEU A 103 -11.42 -11.11 4.17
N TRP A 104 -12.07 -11.31 3.02
CA TRP A 104 -11.93 -12.55 2.24
C TRP A 104 -10.45 -12.92 1.90
N PRO A 105 -9.53 -11.97 1.68
CA PRO A 105 -8.13 -12.33 1.43
C PRO A 105 -7.47 -13.02 2.63
N GLN A 106 -7.90 -12.75 3.84
CA GLN A 106 -7.38 -13.40 5.04
C GLN A 106 -7.84 -14.85 5.14
N ILE A 107 -9.08 -15.14 4.75
CA ILE A 107 -9.58 -16.51 4.62
C ILE A 107 -8.78 -17.24 3.55
N TRP A 108 -8.59 -16.66 2.38
CA TRP A 108 -7.79 -17.25 1.31
C TRP A 108 -6.33 -17.51 1.74
N ASN A 109 -5.72 -16.57 2.44
CA ASN A 109 -4.36 -16.71 2.98
C ASN A 109 -4.22 -17.86 4.00
N ALA A 110 -5.26 -18.12 4.79
CA ALA A 110 -5.30 -19.26 5.71
C ALA A 110 -5.48 -20.60 4.97
N ASN A 111 -5.89 -20.57 3.70
CA ASN A 111 -6.22 -21.75 2.89
C ASN A 111 -5.41 -21.80 1.59
N ARG A 112 -4.09 -21.90 1.70
CA ARG A 112 -3.14 -21.85 0.57
C ARG A 112 -3.28 -23.01 -0.44
N CYS A 113 -4.03 -24.04 -0.10
CA CYS A 113 -4.42 -25.11 -1.04
C CYS A 113 -5.33 -24.59 -2.15
N ILE A 114 -6.04 -23.49 -1.95
CA ILE A 114 -6.86 -22.81 -2.94
C ILE A 114 -5.96 -21.88 -3.76
N THR A 115 -5.58 -22.33 -4.95
CA THR A 115 -4.64 -21.59 -5.81
C THR A 115 -5.25 -20.36 -6.47
N ASP A 116 -6.57 -20.36 -6.68
CA ASP A 116 -7.31 -19.24 -7.27
C ASP A 116 -8.53 -18.91 -6.41
N ALA A 117 -8.57 -17.74 -5.81
CA ALA A 117 -9.64 -17.27 -4.93
C ALA A 117 -11.02 -17.19 -5.60
N HIS A 118 -11.10 -17.18 -6.93
CA HIS A 118 -12.36 -17.18 -7.68
C HIS A 118 -12.97 -18.58 -7.85
N TRP A 119 -12.21 -19.63 -7.53
CA TRP A 119 -12.62 -21.02 -7.74
C TRP A 119 -12.55 -21.82 -6.44
N ILE A 120 -13.59 -21.70 -5.63
CA ILE A 120 -13.84 -22.56 -4.48
C ILE A 120 -14.90 -23.59 -4.81
N TYR A 121 -14.75 -24.79 -4.26
CA TYR A 121 -15.62 -25.93 -4.64
C TYR A 121 -16.43 -26.40 -3.43
N PRO A 122 -17.70 -26.78 -3.63
CA PRO A 122 -18.50 -27.38 -2.59
C PRO A 122 -17.83 -28.62 -1.99
N CYS A 123 -18.01 -28.82 -0.69
CA CYS A 123 -17.41 -29.86 0.14
C CYS A 123 -15.95 -29.65 0.52
N ASP A 124 -15.21 -28.69 -0.03
CA ASP A 124 -13.91 -28.31 0.51
C ASP A 124 -14.09 -27.69 1.91
N ALA A 125 -13.16 -27.98 2.82
CA ALA A 125 -13.11 -27.29 4.10
C ALA A 125 -12.32 -25.98 3.95
N LEU A 126 -12.89 -24.92 4.48
CA LEU A 126 -12.29 -23.61 4.55
C LEU A 126 -11.97 -23.28 6.00
N ILE A 127 -10.69 -23.18 6.34
CA ILE A 127 -10.27 -22.74 7.68
C ILE A 127 -10.57 -21.26 7.82
N ILE A 128 -11.38 -20.90 8.81
CA ILE A 128 -11.72 -19.52 9.11
C ILE A 128 -10.77 -19.03 10.20
N PRO A 129 -9.88 -18.07 9.91
CA PRO A 129 -8.96 -17.53 10.91
C PRO A 129 -9.77 -16.81 11.99
N ASN A 130 -9.37 -17.00 13.26
CA ASN A 130 -9.97 -16.29 14.38
C ASN A 130 -9.44 -14.85 14.39
N ILE A 131 -10.11 -13.99 13.61
CA ILE A 131 -9.82 -12.55 13.54
C ILE A 131 -10.75 -11.88 14.53
N ALA A 132 -10.21 -11.23 15.55
CA ALA A 132 -10.99 -10.36 16.43
C ALA A 132 -11.51 -9.18 15.59
N VAL A 133 -12.76 -9.28 15.12
CA VAL A 133 -13.43 -8.20 14.40
C VAL A 133 -13.86 -7.16 15.43
N VAL A 134 -13.20 -6.01 15.46
CA VAL A 134 -13.68 -4.84 16.15
C VAL A 134 -14.84 -4.29 15.33
N THR A 135 -16.07 -4.59 15.74
CA THR A 135 -17.27 -3.97 15.18
C THR A 135 -17.36 -2.55 15.70
N ASP A 136 -17.11 -1.57 14.83
CA ASP A 136 -17.59 -0.19 15.03
C ASP A 136 -19.12 -0.21 15.02
N ARG A 137 -19.73 -0.29 16.20
CA ARG A 137 -21.14 0.04 16.39
C ARG A 137 -21.26 1.54 16.60
N ALA A 138 -21.48 2.26 15.52
CA ALA A 138 -22.13 3.56 15.58
C ALA A 138 -23.55 3.40 15.05
N GLY A 139 -24.53 3.55 15.94
CA GLY A 139 -25.91 3.89 15.60
C GLY A 139 -26.89 2.71 15.48
N GLU A 140 -27.52 2.34 16.58
CA GLU A 140 -28.99 2.45 16.74
C GLU A 140 -29.39 2.01 18.14
N ALA A 141 -29.89 2.98 18.92
CA ALA A 141 -30.52 2.76 20.20
C ALA A 141 -32.02 2.60 19.98
N ALA A 142 -32.61 1.49 20.40
CA ALA A 142 -33.96 1.47 20.94
C ALA A 142 -34.31 0.08 21.51
N GLY A 143 -34.75 0.04 22.77
CA GLY A 143 -35.50 -1.08 23.28
C GLY A 143 -35.07 -1.59 24.66
N ALA A 144 -35.73 -1.09 25.67
CA ALA A 144 -35.63 -1.36 27.10
C ALA A 144 -35.76 -2.84 27.50
N GLY A 145 -35.06 -3.20 28.59
CA GLY A 145 -35.27 -4.42 29.37
C GLY A 145 -34.39 -4.43 30.59
N GLU A 146 -34.99 -4.24 31.72
CA GLU A 146 -34.43 -4.11 33.07
C GLU A 146 -33.80 -5.39 33.63
N GLU A 147 -32.94 -5.17 34.62
CA GLU A 147 -32.52 -6.01 35.76
C GLU A 147 -31.26 -6.88 35.58
N GLY A 148 -30.33 -6.58 36.49
CA GLY A 148 -29.29 -7.47 36.97
C GLY A 148 -27.93 -6.83 37.18
N LEU A 149 -27.66 -6.19 38.35
CA LEU A 149 -26.29 -5.87 38.77
C LEU A 149 -25.50 -7.17 38.93
N PRO A 150 -24.34 -7.31 38.35
CA PRO A 150 -23.33 -8.26 38.80
C PRO A 150 -22.29 -7.56 39.69
N THR A 151 -22.06 -8.20 40.77
CA THR A 151 -21.07 -8.06 41.83
C THR A 151 -19.64 -7.91 41.30
N GLU A 152 -18.84 -7.13 42.04
CA GLU A 152 -17.40 -6.97 41.90
C GLU A 152 -16.63 -8.28 41.75
N GLY A 153 -15.63 -8.29 40.84
CA GLY A 153 -14.43 -9.06 40.98
C GLY A 153 -14.18 -10.18 40.01
N GLU A 154 -13.90 -9.84 38.74
CA GLU A 154 -12.95 -10.64 37.98
C GLU A 154 -11.98 -9.69 37.22
N PRO A 155 -10.66 -9.92 37.26
CA PRO A 155 -9.72 -9.11 36.51
C PRO A 155 -9.94 -9.37 35.02
N MET A 156 -10.30 -8.33 34.27
CA MET A 156 -10.36 -8.35 32.81
C MET A 156 -9.05 -8.92 32.30
N ALA A 157 -9.11 -10.12 31.73
CA ALA A 157 -7.99 -10.74 31.02
C ALA A 157 -7.46 -9.74 29.98
N GLY A 158 -6.15 -9.48 30.06
CA GLY A 158 -5.45 -8.42 29.36
C GLY A 158 -5.85 -8.33 27.89
N VAL A 159 -6.11 -7.13 27.47
CA VAL A 159 -6.00 -6.70 26.06
C VAL A 159 -4.55 -7.02 25.68
N THR A 160 -4.35 -8.10 24.95
CA THR A 160 -3.06 -8.34 24.33
C THR A 160 -2.84 -7.17 23.37
N ASP A 161 -1.91 -6.30 23.72
CA ASP A 161 -1.44 -5.18 22.89
C ASP A 161 -1.00 -5.75 21.53
N THR A 162 -1.94 -5.80 20.59
CA THR A 162 -1.67 -6.35 19.26
C THR A 162 -0.90 -5.30 18.49
N LEU A 163 0.41 -5.53 18.36
CA LEU A 163 1.27 -4.73 17.50
C LEU A 163 0.85 -4.93 16.05
N ILE A 164 0.69 -3.84 15.33
CA ILE A 164 0.37 -3.82 13.90
C ILE A 164 1.51 -3.17 13.12
N PRO A 165 1.80 -3.62 11.89
CA PRO A 165 2.78 -2.96 11.05
C PRO A 165 2.32 -1.54 10.69
N ALA A 166 3.21 -0.57 10.86
CA ALA A 166 2.94 0.84 10.53
C ALA A 166 2.78 1.06 9.02
N ILE A 167 3.44 0.22 8.22
CA ILE A 167 3.46 0.29 6.76
C ILE A 167 3.67 -1.13 6.20
N GLU A 168 3.27 -1.38 4.97
CA GLU A 168 3.59 -2.61 4.25
C GLU A 168 5.09 -2.66 3.90
N GLU A 169 5.69 -3.86 3.92
CA GLU A 169 7.14 -4.03 3.68
C GLU A 169 7.58 -3.44 2.33
N THR A 170 6.85 -3.74 1.25
CA THR A 170 7.16 -3.22 -0.08
C THR A 170 7.07 -1.69 -0.12
N ALA A 171 6.04 -1.10 0.49
CA ALA A 171 5.89 0.34 0.54
C ALA A 171 7.00 1.02 1.36
N LEU A 172 7.51 0.36 2.42
CA LEU A 172 8.66 0.86 3.17
C LEU A 172 9.95 0.81 2.34
N GLN A 173 10.17 -0.27 1.60
CA GLN A 173 11.35 -0.40 0.71
C GLN A 173 11.34 0.61 -0.43
N CYS A 174 10.14 0.95 -0.92
CA CYS A 174 9.93 1.96 -1.95
C CYS A 174 9.91 3.40 -1.43
N ALA A 175 9.90 3.60 -0.09
CA ALA A 175 9.81 4.93 0.48
C ALA A 175 11.00 5.80 0.08
N PRO A 176 10.76 7.07 -0.33
CA PRO A 176 11.83 8.00 -0.61
C PRO A 176 12.57 8.41 0.67
N TYR A 177 13.70 9.09 0.51
CA TYR A 177 14.44 9.68 1.64
C TYR A 177 15.12 10.98 1.22
N ILE A 178 15.52 11.80 2.21
CA ILE A 178 16.18 13.09 1.97
C ILE A 178 17.56 13.06 2.62
N LEU A 179 18.58 13.37 1.84
CA LEU A 179 19.96 13.47 2.31
C LEU A 179 20.50 14.89 2.11
N PRO A 180 21.32 15.38 3.05
CA PRO A 180 21.94 16.71 2.93
C PRO A 180 22.89 16.78 1.72
N ASP A 181 23.64 15.73 1.47
CA ASP A 181 24.63 15.62 0.41
C ASP A 181 24.27 14.48 -0.55
N ARG A 182 24.82 14.52 -1.75
CA ARG A 182 24.64 13.45 -2.75
C ARG A 182 25.44 12.21 -2.34
N GLU A 183 24.90 11.05 -2.64
CA GLU A 183 25.53 9.75 -2.43
C GLU A 183 26.53 9.41 -3.55
N ASP A 184 27.18 8.25 -3.44
CA ASP A 184 28.01 7.71 -4.52
C ASP A 184 27.10 7.16 -5.64
N GLU A 185 27.07 7.88 -6.75
CA GLU A 185 26.31 7.52 -7.95
C GLU A 185 27.19 6.80 -8.99
N SER A 186 28.35 6.29 -8.60
CA SER A 186 29.33 5.72 -9.53
C SER A 186 28.90 4.37 -10.15
N LEU A 187 27.99 3.62 -9.51
CA LEU A 187 27.36 2.43 -10.06
C LEU A 187 25.96 2.80 -10.54
N PHE A 188 25.69 2.70 -11.83
CA PHE A 188 24.43 3.13 -12.42
C PHE A 188 24.00 2.25 -13.60
N LEU A 189 22.72 2.38 -13.99
CA LEU A 189 22.17 1.75 -15.19
C LEU A 189 22.71 2.44 -16.43
N ALA A 190 23.52 1.73 -17.21
CA ALA A 190 24.20 2.26 -18.40
C ALA A 190 23.40 2.06 -19.68
N GLY A 191 22.45 1.13 -19.71
CA GLY A 191 21.69 0.80 -20.90
C GLY A 191 20.67 -0.30 -20.70
N THR A 192 20.03 -0.68 -21.78
CA THR A 192 18.94 -1.67 -21.81
C THR A 192 19.09 -2.59 -23.02
N GLU A 193 18.52 -3.79 -22.93
CA GLU A 193 18.42 -4.74 -24.04
C GLU A 193 17.57 -4.19 -25.20
N GLU A 194 16.52 -3.42 -24.88
CA GLU A 194 15.59 -2.88 -25.88
C GLU A 194 16.10 -1.61 -26.60
N GLY A 195 17.31 -1.15 -26.28
CA GLY A 195 17.91 0.04 -26.90
C GLY A 195 17.15 1.34 -26.59
N ALA A 196 17.20 2.33 -27.50
CA ALA A 196 16.64 3.66 -27.29
C ALA A 196 15.12 3.77 -27.48
N THR A 197 14.42 2.67 -27.68
CA THR A 197 12.97 2.68 -27.96
C THR A 197 12.09 2.75 -26.73
N LYS A 198 12.63 2.39 -25.56
CA LYS A 198 11.95 2.39 -24.27
C LYS A 198 12.70 3.30 -23.29
N ASN A 199 11.99 4.21 -22.65
CA ASN A 199 12.57 5.21 -21.75
C ASN A 199 12.28 4.94 -20.27
N ALA A 200 11.25 4.15 -19.93
CA ALA A 200 10.90 3.76 -18.59
C ALA A 200 10.79 2.24 -18.49
N PHE A 201 11.33 1.66 -17.41
CA PHE A 201 11.45 0.22 -17.23
C PHE A 201 10.70 -0.22 -15.97
N GLY A 202 10.19 -1.45 -16.00
CA GLY A 202 9.42 -2.06 -14.93
C GLY A 202 9.87 -3.48 -14.62
N ASP A 203 9.03 -4.21 -13.91
CA ASP A 203 9.31 -5.58 -13.48
C ASP A 203 9.72 -6.48 -14.64
N ARG A 204 10.78 -7.27 -14.43
CA ARG A 204 11.35 -8.25 -15.36
C ARG A 204 12.10 -7.66 -16.57
N ASP A 205 12.16 -6.36 -16.72
CA ASP A 205 13.01 -5.75 -17.76
C ASP A 205 14.49 -6.04 -17.48
N ILE A 206 15.27 -6.12 -18.57
CA ILE A 206 16.70 -6.41 -18.53
C ILE A 206 17.48 -5.14 -18.83
N LEU A 207 18.40 -4.81 -17.93
CA LEU A 207 19.21 -3.60 -17.98
C LEU A 207 20.68 -3.95 -17.77
N TYR A 208 21.56 -3.02 -18.15
CA TYR A 208 23.00 -3.16 -18.06
C TYR A 208 23.59 -2.19 -17.05
N LEU A 209 24.52 -2.68 -16.22
CA LEU A 209 25.31 -1.87 -15.29
C LEU A 209 26.61 -1.40 -15.98
N ASN A 210 27.07 -0.23 -15.55
CA ASN A 210 28.35 0.34 -15.98
C ASN A 210 29.58 -0.30 -15.29
N LYS A 211 29.37 -1.28 -14.38
CA LYS A 211 30.44 -1.99 -13.64
C LYS A 211 30.18 -3.48 -13.65
N GLY A 212 31.26 -4.27 -13.56
CA GLY A 212 31.25 -5.72 -13.54
C GLY A 212 32.13 -6.32 -12.45
N SER A 213 32.64 -7.51 -12.66
CA SER A 213 33.45 -8.28 -11.68
C SER A 213 34.70 -7.52 -11.20
N ASN A 214 35.35 -6.72 -12.08
CA ASN A 214 36.49 -5.88 -11.71
C ASN A 214 36.15 -4.82 -10.63
N SER A 215 34.88 -4.51 -10.46
CA SER A 215 34.35 -3.56 -9.46
C SER A 215 33.62 -4.24 -8.30
N GLY A 216 33.75 -5.57 -8.17
CA GLY A 216 33.14 -6.32 -7.08
C GLY A 216 31.68 -6.68 -7.28
N VAL A 217 31.12 -6.61 -8.49
CA VAL A 217 29.77 -7.08 -8.79
C VAL A 217 29.79 -8.59 -9.02
N HIS A 218 28.86 -9.31 -8.38
CA HIS A 218 28.73 -10.76 -8.49
C HIS A 218 27.35 -11.18 -8.98
N ALA A 219 27.27 -12.31 -9.64
CA ALA A 219 25.99 -12.88 -10.03
C ALA A 219 25.18 -13.26 -8.78
N GLY A 220 23.90 -12.88 -8.77
CA GLY A 220 23.00 -13.06 -7.63
C GLY A 220 22.92 -11.87 -6.68
N ASP A 221 23.83 -10.91 -6.76
CA ASP A 221 23.74 -9.66 -5.98
C ASP A 221 22.42 -8.95 -6.26
N VAL A 222 21.87 -8.34 -5.23
CA VAL A 222 20.67 -7.52 -5.32
C VAL A 222 21.03 -6.07 -4.97
N TYR A 223 20.60 -5.17 -5.83
CA TYR A 223 20.82 -3.73 -5.67
C TYR A 223 19.48 -2.99 -5.65
N SER A 224 19.34 -2.00 -4.77
CA SER A 224 18.27 -1.00 -4.83
C SER A 224 18.64 0.08 -5.85
N LEU A 225 17.64 0.51 -6.61
CA LEU A 225 17.73 1.52 -7.66
C LEU A 225 17.21 2.86 -7.12
N HIS A 226 17.93 3.92 -7.41
CA HIS A 226 17.67 5.24 -6.87
C HIS A 226 17.79 6.35 -7.91
N HIS A 227 16.92 7.34 -7.78
CA HIS A 227 16.93 8.55 -8.60
C HIS A 227 16.99 9.80 -7.72
N VAL A 228 17.84 10.77 -8.08
CA VAL A 228 17.85 12.08 -7.42
C VAL A 228 16.78 12.96 -8.05
N ALA A 229 15.64 13.12 -7.37
CA ALA A 229 14.52 13.86 -7.91
C ALA A 229 14.76 15.37 -7.90
N TYR A 230 14.87 15.98 -6.72
CA TYR A 230 15.07 17.43 -6.60
C TYR A 230 15.61 17.84 -5.22
N THR A 231 15.88 19.14 -5.08
CA THR A 231 16.33 19.73 -3.82
C THR A 231 15.14 20.19 -2.98
N VAL A 232 14.98 19.61 -1.79
CA VAL A 232 13.93 19.96 -0.82
C VAL A 232 14.34 21.20 -0.03
N LYS A 233 13.41 22.15 0.11
CA LYS A 233 13.59 23.38 0.88
C LYS A 233 12.55 23.48 1.98
N HIS A 234 12.94 24.09 3.09
CA HIS A 234 12.04 24.36 4.21
C HIS A 234 10.97 25.39 3.78
N PRO A 235 9.67 25.12 3.93
CA PRO A 235 8.60 25.97 3.42
C PRO A 235 8.62 27.39 3.97
N ASP A 236 8.94 27.59 5.27
CA ASP A 236 8.93 28.91 5.89
C ASP A 236 10.24 29.70 5.65
N SER A 237 11.38 29.02 5.70
CA SER A 237 12.70 29.71 5.67
C SER A 237 13.39 29.66 4.32
N ASN A 238 12.87 28.89 3.38
CA ASN A 238 13.45 28.62 2.05
C ASN A 238 14.90 28.08 2.09
N LYS A 239 15.35 27.60 3.26
CA LYS A 239 16.67 26.97 3.43
C LYS A 239 16.66 25.57 2.85
N THR A 240 17.71 25.19 2.15
CA THR A 240 17.88 23.81 1.65
C THR A 240 17.99 22.85 2.82
N ILE A 241 17.19 21.78 2.77
CA ILE A 241 17.20 20.65 3.71
C ILE A 241 18.10 19.55 3.17
N GLY A 242 17.96 19.23 1.89
CA GLY A 242 18.72 18.19 1.22
C GLY A 242 18.16 17.86 -0.16
N HIS A 243 18.62 16.74 -0.70
CA HIS A 243 18.15 16.19 -1.97
C HIS A 243 17.18 15.04 -1.68
N LYS A 244 16.01 15.06 -2.33
CA LYS A 244 15.08 13.94 -2.31
C LYS A 244 15.61 12.84 -3.23
N ILE A 245 15.74 11.67 -2.66
CA ILE A 245 16.13 10.44 -3.36
C ILE A 245 14.88 9.57 -3.42
N GLU A 246 14.50 9.21 -4.61
CA GLU A 246 13.42 8.25 -4.86
C GLU A 246 14.00 6.85 -5.04
N THR A 247 13.42 5.88 -4.38
CA THR A 247 13.72 4.47 -4.64
C THR A 247 12.86 4.03 -5.82
N THR A 248 13.50 3.80 -6.96
CA THR A 248 12.79 3.42 -8.20
C THR A 248 12.54 1.92 -8.27
N GLY A 249 13.22 1.11 -7.45
CA GLY A 249 13.00 -0.33 -7.36
C GLY A 249 14.21 -1.09 -6.85
N TRP A 250 14.26 -2.40 -7.15
CA TRP A 250 15.46 -3.20 -6.96
C TRP A 250 15.60 -4.24 -8.06
N ALA A 251 16.86 -4.58 -8.34
CA ALA A 251 17.21 -5.48 -9.42
C ALA A 251 18.24 -6.51 -8.95
N ARG A 252 18.20 -7.69 -9.57
CA ARG A 252 19.14 -8.78 -9.34
C ARG A 252 20.10 -8.94 -10.50
N VAL A 253 21.36 -9.13 -10.18
CA VAL A 253 22.41 -9.42 -11.17
C VAL A 253 22.25 -10.86 -11.68
N ILE A 254 22.04 -11.01 -13.00
CA ILE A 254 21.86 -12.33 -13.64
C ILE A 254 23.11 -12.79 -14.41
N LEU A 255 23.91 -11.84 -14.90
CA LEU A 255 25.14 -12.13 -15.64
C LEU A 255 26.19 -11.06 -15.34
N VAL A 256 27.45 -11.48 -15.17
CA VAL A 256 28.55 -10.56 -14.88
C VAL A 256 29.65 -10.74 -15.91
N GLN A 257 30.13 -9.62 -16.42
CA GLN A 257 31.29 -9.50 -17.27
C GLN A 257 32.38 -8.70 -16.53
N GLU A 258 33.56 -8.56 -17.12
CA GLU A 258 34.68 -7.86 -16.46
C GLU A 258 34.32 -6.40 -16.06
N ASN A 259 33.71 -5.64 -16.99
CA ASN A 259 33.46 -4.21 -16.85
C ASN A 259 31.95 -3.83 -16.90
N SER A 260 31.08 -4.80 -17.01
CA SER A 260 29.62 -4.60 -17.05
C SER A 260 28.91 -5.77 -16.40
N ALA A 261 27.63 -5.60 -16.07
CA ALA A 261 26.77 -6.69 -15.62
C ALA A 261 25.37 -6.51 -16.17
N THR A 262 24.64 -7.60 -16.25
CA THR A 262 23.24 -7.61 -16.66
C THR A 262 22.38 -7.85 -15.43
N VAL A 263 21.35 -7.04 -15.26
CA VAL A 263 20.38 -7.13 -14.17
C VAL A 263 18.99 -7.31 -14.71
N THR A 264 18.15 -8.00 -13.92
CA THR A 264 16.71 -8.02 -14.13
C THR A 264 16.02 -7.29 -12.99
N ILE A 265 15.03 -6.47 -13.31
CA ILE A 265 14.22 -5.78 -12.28
C ILE A 265 13.35 -6.82 -11.58
N GLU A 266 13.50 -6.94 -10.26
CA GLU A 266 12.64 -7.81 -9.43
C GLU A 266 11.36 -7.10 -9.00
N GLN A 267 11.47 -5.80 -8.72
CA GLN A 267 10.35 -4.96 -8.32
C GLN A 267 10.61 -3.52 -8.74
N ALA A 268 9.68 -2.94 -9.46
CA ALA A 268 9.63 -1.52 -9.71
C ALA A 268 8.72 -0.83 -8.67
N CYS A 269 9.19 0.26 -8.10
CA CYS A 269 8.44 1.16 -7.23
C CYS A 269 7.88 2.36 -8.02
N ASN A 270 8.71 2.90 -8.90
CA ASN A 270 8.44 3.99 -9.82
C ASN A 270 9.05 3.66 -11.18
N ASP A 271 8.91 4.56 -12.14
CA ASP A 271 9.57 4.44 -13.43
C ASP A 271 11.11 4.40 -13.25
N ILE A 272 11.72 3.34 -13.74
CA ILE A 272 13.18 3.15 -13.71
C ILE A 272 13.74 3.69 -15.00
N HIS A 273 14.84 4.43 -14.94
CA HIS A 273 15.48 5.06 -16.10
C HIS A 273 16.95 4.68 -16.20
N VAL A 274 17.47 4.72 -17.43
CA VAL A 274 18.93 4.69 -17.63
C VAL A 274 19.55 5.93 -16.96
N GLY A 275 20.57 5.71 -16.15
CA GLY A 275 21.18 6.73 -15.30
C GLY A 275 20.80 6.63 -13.83
N ASP A 276 19.78 5.88 -13.46
CA ASP A 276 19.50 5.59 -12.06
C ASP A 276 20.69 4.87 -11.43
N TYR A 277 21.08 5.29 -10.21
CA TYR A 277 22.23 4.71 -9.53
C TYR A 277 21.82 3.58 -8.60
N LEU A 278 22.76 2.71 -8.28
CA LEU A 278 22.53 1.51 -7.52
C LEU A 278 23.31 1.49 -6.22
N LYS A 279 22.68 0.89 -5.21
CA LYS A 279 23.30 0.59 -3.90
C LYS A 279 22.99 -0.87 -3.54
N PRO A 280 23.85 -1.52 -2.73
CA PRO A 280 23.50 -2.83 -2.18
C PRO A 280 22.12 -2.78 -1.51
N PHE A 281 21.29 -3.77 -1.80
CA PHE A 281 19.94 -3.84 -1.25
C PHE A 281 19.98 -4.19 0.23
N GLU A 282 19.38 -3.34 1.04
CA GLU A 282 19.22 -3.56 2.48
C GLU A 282 17.73 -3.67 2.81
N ARG A 283 17.35 -4.78 3.46
CA ARG A 283 15.96 -4.93 3.92
C ARG A 283 15.72 -4.07 5.15
N LEU A 284 14.80 -3.12 5.04
CA LEU A 284 14.41 -2.25 6.14
C LEU A 284 13.42 -2.97 7.08
N PRO A 285 13.63 -2.92 8.40
CA PRO A 285 12.69 -3.50 9.35
C PRO A 285 11.39 -2.67 9.40
N VAL A 286 10.25 -3.35 9.26
CA VAL A 286 8.94 -2.69 9.34
C VAL A 286 8.66 -2.29 10.79
N PRO A 287 8.42 -0.98 11.07
CA PRO A 287 8.08 -0.54 12.42
C PRO A 287 6.71 -1.08 12.84
N LEU A 288 6.63 -1.51 14.08
CA LEU A 288 5.38 -1.97 14.70
C LEU A 288 4.84 -0.89 15.64
N ILE A 289 3.55 -0.68 15.63
CA ILE A 289 2.85 0.25 16.51
C ILE A 289 1.71 -0.45 17.25
N GLN A 290 1.37 0.05 18.43
CA GLN A 290 0.18 -0.36 19.12
C GLN A 290 -1.05 0.27 18.46
N ARG A 291 -2.13 -0.50 18.34
CA ARG A 291 -3.41 0.05 17.89
C ARG A 291 -3.93 1.03 18.94
N HIS A 292 -4.23 2.24 18.53
CA HIS A 292 -4.72 3.31 19.40
C HIS A 292 -5.78 4.14 18.67
N ALA A 293 -6.54 4.91 19.44
CA ALA A 293 -7.49 5.86 18.88
C ALA A 293 -6.76 7.08 18.30
N PRO A 294 -7.18 7.61 17.12
CA PRO A 294 -6.60 8.81 16.55
C PRO A 294 -6.78 10.02 17.49
N PRO A 295 -5.90 11.01 17.41
CA PRO A 295 -5.99 12.20 18.25
C PRO A 295 -7.28 12.97 17.97
N ASP A 296 -7.91 13.51 19.01
CA ASP A 296 -9.06 14.39 18.86
C ASP A 296 -8.63 15.77 18.34
N ARG A 297 -9.60 16.51 17.75
CA ARG A 297 -9.40 17.86 17.24
C ARG A 297 -8.87 18.83 18.30
N MET A 298 -9.21 18.60 19.55
CA MET A 298 -8.82 19.40 20.70
C MET A 298 -7.68 18.81 21.50
N THR A 299 -6.99 17.78 21.00
CA THR A 299 -5.88 17.14 21.70
C THR A 299 -4.85 18.17 22.14
N PRO A 300 -4.53 18.27 23.44
CA PRO A 300 -3.58 19.25 23.95
C PRO A 300 -2.16 19.00 23.43
N SER A 301 -1.31 20.03 23.44
CA SER A 301 0.10 19.87 23.12
C SER A 301 0.77 18.93 24.11
N SER A 302 1.63 18.04 23.59
CA SER A 302 2.50 17.20 24.42
C SER A 302 3.68 17.99 25.01
N GLY A 303 3.98 19.18 24.44
CA GLY A 303 5.15 19.98 24.76
C GLY A 303 6.48 19.37 24.31
N LYS A 304 6.41 18.28 23.52
CA LYS A 304 7.59 17.60 22.99
C LYS A 304 8.06 18.24 21.67
N LEU A 305 8.97 17.55 20.98
CA LEU A 305 9.53 17.96 19.70
C LEU A 305 8.45 18.25 18.66
N VAL A 306 8.61 19.36 17.96
CA VAL A 306 7.76 19.74 16.81
C VAL A 306 8.62 19.78 15.55
N GLY A 307 8.22 19.01 14.55
CA GLY A 307 8.72 19.06 13.19
C GLY A 307 7.77 19.81 12.25
N THR A 308 8.22 20.01 11.03
CA THR A 308 7.45 20.62 9.94
C THR A 308 7.40 19.64 8.77
N VAL A 309 6.24 19.50 8.15
CA VAL A 309 6.09 18.77 6.87
C VAL A 309 6.79 19.57 5.78
N VAL A 310 7.78 18.98 5.14
CA VAL A 310 8.64 19.66 4.15
C VAL A 310 8.52 19.12 2.75
N ASP A 311 7.98 17.91 2.62
CA ASP A 311 7.73 17.27 1.33
C ASP A 311 6.64 16.22 1.43
N ILE A 312 6.01 15.88 0.31
CA ILE A 312 4.97 14.87 0.18
C ILE A 312 5.38 13.90 -0.93
N GLU A 313 5.11 12.62 -0.72
CA GLU A 313 5.39 11.57 -1.72
C GLU A 313 4.67 11.86 -3.04
N GLY A 314 5.35 11.57 -4.17
CA GLY A 314 4.81 11.75 -5.52
C GLY A 314 4.62 13.21 -5.94
N ASP A 315 5.39 14.14 -5.34
CA ASP A 315 5.33 15.58 -5.62
C ASP A 315 3.93 16.20 -5.46
N ALA A 316 3.13 15.56 -4.59
CA ALA A 316 1.78 16.00 -4.30
C ALA A 316 1.77 17.30 -3.49
N MET A 317 0.77 18.15 -3.72
CA MET A 317 0.59 19.38 -2.94
C MET A 317 -0.08 19.13 -1.59
N ILE A 318 -0.82 18.04 -1.48
CA ILE A 318 -1.59 17.65 -0.30
C ILE A 318 -1.42 16.15 -0.04
N ALA A 319 -1.43 15.79 1.24
CA ALA A 319 -1.44 14.40 1.67
C ALA A 319 -2.70 14.06 2.46
N GLY A 320 -3.20 12.86 2.24
CA GLY A 320 -4.28 12.22 2.99
C GLY A 320 -3.83 10.89 3.60
N ASP A 321 -4.79 10.09 4.03
CA ASP A 321 -4.54 8.80 4.65
C ASP A 321 -3.66 7.89 3.79
N ARG A 322 -2.73 7.18 4.43
CA ARG A 322 -1.77 6.23 3.86
C ARG A 322 -0.62 6.82 3.04
N GLN A 323 -0.66 8.08 2.67
CA GLN A 323 0.45 8.73 1.95
C GLN A 323 1.62 9.00 2.88
N LEU A 324 2.81 9.14 2.29
CA LEU A 324 4.04 9.46 3.01
C LEU A 324 4.32 10.96 2.95
N VAL A 325 4.78 11.50 4.07
CA VAL A 325 5.21 12.88 4.19
C VAL A 325 6.60 12.95 4.83
N ALA A 326 7.42 13.89 4.38
CA ALA A 326 8.74 14.14 4.95
C ALA A 326 8.68 15.21 6.04
N LEU A 327 9.44 14.98 7.10
CA LEU A 327 9.61 15.89 8.23
C LEU A 327 11.05 16.38 8.31
N ASN A 328 11.25 17.62 8.74
CA ASN A 328 12.58 18.22 8.99
C ASN A 328 13.19 17.84 10.35
N VAL A 329 12.81 16.71 10.90
CA VAL A 329 13.30 16.15 12.16
C VAL A 329 13.76 14.72 11.94
N GLY A 330 14.82 14.31 12.61
CA GLY A 330 15.42 12.99 12.41
C GLY A 330 16.02 12.40 13.68
N THR A 331 16.97 11.47 13.52
CA THR A 331 17.63 10.81 14.66
C THR A 331 18.38 11.81 15.55
N ALA A 332 18.95 12.89 14.97
CA ALA A 332 19.59 13.97 15.72
C ALA A 332 18.63 14.67 16.69
N ASN A 333 17.33 14.58 16.44
CA ASN A 333 16.28 15.14 17.29
C ASN A 333 15.60 14.08 18.17
N GLY A 334 16.10 12.83 18.19
CA GLY A 334 15.53 11.74 18.98
C GLY A 334 14.29 11.08 18.35
N ILE A 335 14.03 11.30 17.05
CA ILE A 335 12.97 10.60 16.32
C ILE A 335 13.45 9.20 15.93
N ALA A 336 12.57 8.24 16.09
CA ALA A 336 12.78 6.83 15.73
C ALA A 336 11.59 6.26 14.94
N PRO A 337 11.81 5.21 14.13
CA PRO A 337 10.72 4.47 13.48
C PRO A 337 9.69 3.99 14.51
N GLY A 338 8.40 4.08 14.18
CA GLY A 338 7.29 3.75 15.10
C GLY A 338 6.84 4.91 15.98
N ASN A 339 7.56 6.03 16.03
CA ASN A 339 7.08 7.21 16.76
C ASN A 339 5.81 7.77 16.12
N LEU A 340 4.88 8.19 16.98
CA LEU A 340 3.62 8.81 16.58
C LEU A 340 3.70 10.33 16.72
N LEU A 341 3.18 11.04 15.72
CA LEU A 341 3.13 12.49 15.73
C LEU A 341 1.70 12.98 15.47
N THR A 342 1.31 14.03 16.15
CA THR A 342 0.03 14.73 15.91
C THR A 342 0.28 15.87 14.94
N VAL A 343 -0.44 15.86 13.79
CA VAL A 343 -0.35 16.95 12.81
C VAL A 343 -1.39 18.01 13.12
N TYR A 344 -0.98 19.26 13.06
CA TYR A 344 -1.85 20.40 13.31
C TYR A 344 -1.52 21.61 12.43
N LYS A 345 -2.55 22.41 12.18
CA LYS A 345 -2.43 23.71 11.50
C LYS A 345 -2.47 24.86 12.49
N VAL A 346 -1.66 25.87 12.24
CA VAL A 346 -1.73 27.17 12.91
C VAL A 346 -2.39 28.15 11.95
N MET A 347 -3.69 28.38 12.13
CA MET A 347 -4.49 29.19 11.20
C MET A 347 -4.13 30.67 11.24
N TYR A 348 -3.80 31.18 12.43
CA TYR A 348 -3.49 32.59 12.65
C TYR A 348 -2.22 32.74 13.50
N PRO A 349 -1.02 32.76 12.89
CA PRO A 349 0.25 32.80 13.63
C PRO A 349 0.42 34.05 14.53
N SER A 350 -0.26 35.14 14.19
CA SER A 350 -0.19 36.43 14.93
C SER A 350 -1.23 36.54 16.06
N VAL A 351 -2.13 35.59 16.22
CA VAL A 351 -3.18 35.58 17.26
C VAL A 351 -3.05 34.29 18.06
N PRO A 352 -3.15 34.27 19.36
CA PRO A 352 -3.10 33.06 20.18
C PRO A 352 -4.40 32.27 20.03
N THR A 353 -4.54 31.59 18.90
CA THR A 353 -5.66 30.68 18.63
C THR A 353 -5.29 29.24 18.99
N PRO A 354 -6.26 28.43 19.41
CA PRO A 354 -6.03 27.00 19.59
C PRO A 354 -5.51 26.35 18.30
N ARG A 355 -4.57 25.41 18.43
CA ARG A 355 -4.11 24.61 17.30
C ARG A 355 -5.26 23.74 16.78
N ASN A 356 -5.35 23.59 15.47
CA ASN A 356 -6.31 22.70 14.84
C ASN A 356 -5.64 21.37 14.49
N VAL A 357 -5.89 20.33 15.26
CA VAL A 357 -5.37 18.98 14.99
C VAL A 357 -6.09 18.41 13.77
N ILE A 358 -5.31 18.10 12.73
CA ILE A 358 -5.82 17.63 11.44
C ILE A 358 -5.51 16.17 11.15
N GLY A 359 -4.60 15.54 11.88
CA GLY A 359 -4.26 14.14 11.61
C GLY A 359 -3.18 13.58 12.52
N GLU A 360 -2.76 12.39 12.19
CA GLU A 360 -1.74 11.63 12.89
C GLU A 360 -0.79 10.95 11.90
N LEU A 361 0.48 10.96 12.25
CA LEU A 361 1.54 10.31 11.49
C LEU A 361 2.23 9.23 12.32
N VAL A 362 2.73 8.21 11.64
CA VAL A 362 3.71 7.26 12.18
C VAL A 362 5.01 7.36 11.40
N VAL A 363 6.12 7.50 12.10
CA VAL A 363 7.45 7.51 11.48
C VAL A 363 7.78 6.12 10.95
N VAL A 364 8.13 6.02 9.67
CA VAL A 364 8.44 4.75 9.00
C VAL A 364 9.92 4.62 8.68
N SER A 365 10.59 5.71 8.28
CA SER A 365 12.04 5.73 8.07
C SER A 365 12.65 7.02 8.59
N VAL A 366 13.91 6.96 9.04
CA VAL A 366 14.57 8.09 9.67
C VAL A 366 15.99 8.23 9.14
N ARG A 367 16.40 9.46 8.87
CA ARG A 367 17.78 9.87 8.62
C ARG A 367 18.22 10.81 9.73
N GLU A 368 19.46 11.29 9.67
CA GLU A 368 20.00 12.14 10.72
C GLU A 368 19.13 13.38 11.01
N ARG A 369 18.70 14.10 9.97
CA ARG A 369 17.96 15.37 10.07
C ARG A 369 16.55 15.34 9.49
N THR A 370 16.14 14.24 8.90
CA THR A 370 14.83 14.09 8.25
C THR A 370 14.21 12.75 8.59
N ALA A 371 12.90 12.66 8.51
CA ALA A 371 12.16 11.43 8.65
C ALA A 371 11.03 11.39 7.63
N TRP A 372 10.69 10.19 7.17
CA TRP A 372 9.47 9.94 6.44
C TRP A 372 8.45 9.30 7.37
N ALA A 373 7.25 9.81 7.31
CA ALA A 373 6.15 9.36 8.14
C ALA A 373 4.92 9.08 7.29
N ARG A 374 4.20 8.02 7.63
CA ARG A 374 2.93 7.65 7.00
C ARG A 374 1.78 8.32 7.70
N VAL A 375 0.85 8.87 6.95
CA VAL A 375 -0.41 9.38 7.47
C VAL A 375 -1.28 8.20 7.90
N LEU A 376 -1.54 8.07 9.21
CA LEU A 376 -2.43 7.06 9.78
C LEU A 376 -3.89 7.46 9.64
N SER A 377 -4.17 8.74 9.91
CA SER A 377 -5.49 9.33 9.76
C SER A 377 -5.38 10.82 9.48
N SER A 378 -6.27 11.34 8.65
CA SER A 378 -6.37 12.78 8.37
C SER A 378 -7.83 13.20 8.34
N ARG A 379 -8.12 14.37 8.92
CA ARG A 379 -9.43 15.03 8.89
C ARG A 379 -9.47 16.18 7.92
N ASP A 380 -8.30 16.63 7.51
CA ASP A 380 -8.10 17.73 6.56
C ASP A 380 -6.80 17.46 5.79
N ALA A 381 -6.66 18.05 4.62
CA ALA A 381 -5.47 17.94 3.78
C ALA A 381 -4.21 18.37 4.54
N ILE A 382 -3.21 17.51 4.59
CA ILE A 382 -1.88 17.82 5.14
C ILE A 382 -1.07 18.47 4.01
N MET A 383 -0.38 19.57 4.32
CA MET A 383 0.38 20.35 3.34
C MET A 383 1.80 20.61 3.84
N ASN A 384 2.68 20.95 2.91
CA ASN A 384 4.00 21.48 3.27
C ASN A 384 3.85 22.73 4.15
N GLY A 385 4.56 22.76 5.28
CA GLY A 385 4.46 23.81 6.31
C GLY A 385 3.61 23.42 7.52
N ASP A 386 2.78 22.41 7.44
CA ASP A 386 2.02 21.91 8.60
C ASP A 386 2.97 21.38 9.68
N ARG A 387 2.56 21.51 10.94
CA ARG A 387 3.36 21.13 12.10
C ARG A 387 3.02 19.73 12.57
N ALA A 388 4.04 18.96 12.91
CA ALA A 388 3.92 17.61 13.44
C ALA A 388 4.61 17.52 14.81
N GLU A 389 3.86 17.28 15.86
CA GLU A 389 4.34 17.20 17.25
C GLU A 389 4.43 15.76 17.72
N LEU A 390 5.55 15.36 18.30
CA LEU A 390 5.75 14.03 18.89
C LEU A 390 4.77 13.79 20.05
N ARG A 391 4.15 12.62 20.07
CA ARG A 391 3.18 12.21 21.11
C ARG A 391 3.84 11.68 22.38
#